data_8e6c86192306f09fe50360b901d6c7ba
#
_entry.id   8e6c86192306f09fe50360b901d6c7ba
#
_cell.length_a   1.000
_cell.length_b   1.000
_cell.length_c   1.000
_cell.angle_alpha   90.00
_cell.angle_beta   90.00
_cell.angle_gamma   90.00
#
_symmetry.space_group_name_H-M   'P 1'
#
loop_
_entity.id
_entity.type
_entity.pdbx_description
1 polymer ?
#
loop_
_entity_poly.entity_id
_entity_poly.type
_entity_poly.pdbx_seq_one_letter_code
_entity_poly.pdbx_strand_id
1 'polypeptide(L)'
;GSLGQIVGSVGGGTVSAAGNMAKNIPALLVSFIFALLFAYFFIAQRERVHRIGRRIIPEKTRRELRLVWANMKYAVGGYFRAQFKIMGVVAVLLAAGLLLMRIEYAVLWAALIALLDFLPMLGTGTVLLPWAVFCALSDALPRAAGLLVLYVVTQLTRQLIQPKMVGDSIGVDTLTTLFLLFIGYRISGILGMIIAVPAGLIVIQFHEAGAFGHVIR
;
A
#
# COMPACT_ATOMS: atom_id res chain seq x y z
N GLY A 1 -22.03 -23.94 -24.24
CA GLY A 1 -20.75 -24.46 -23.85
C GLY A 1 -19.72 -23.50 -23.28
N SER A 2 -19.54 -22.28 -23.78
CA SER A 2 -18.41 -21.41 -23.41
C SER A 2 -18.55 -20.74 -22.03
N LEU A 3 -19.74 -20.38 -21.61
CA LEU A 3 -19.99 -19.76 -20.30
C LEU A 3 -19.70 -20.69 -19.13
N GLY A 4 -20.01 -21.99 -19.26
CA GLY A 4 -19.70 -22.98 -18.20
C GLY A 4 -18.21 -23.22 -18.02
N GLN A 5 -17.42 -23.13 -19.09
CA GLN A 5 -15.96 -23.24 -19.01
C GLN A 5 -15.32 -21.99 -18.38
N ILE A 6 -15.83 -20.79 -18.67
CA ILE A 6 -15.35 -19.55 -18.07
C ILE A 6 -15.68 -19.51 -16.57
N VAL A 7 -16.91 -19.88 -16.17
CA VAL A 7 -17.29 -19.96 -14.74
C VAL A 7 -16.48 -21.03 -14.01
N GLY A 8 -16.20 -22.17 -14.66
CA GLY A 8 -15.37 -23.22 -14.07
C GLY A 8 -13.91 -22.81 -13.90
N SER A 9 -13.33 -22.09 -14.85
CA SER A 9 -11.93 -21.63 -14.78
C SER A 9 -11.74 -20.49 -13.76
N VAL A 10 -12.72 -19.58 -13.66
CA VAL A 10 -12.69 -18.50 -12.64
C VAL A 10 -12.96 -19.08 -11.26
N GLY A 11 -13.92 -20.00 -11.12
CA GLY A 11 -14.23 -20.66 -9.85
C GLY A 11 -13.07 -21.53 -9.35
N GLY A 12 -12.45 -22.31 -10.23
CA GLY A 12 -11.30 -23.17 -9.89
C GLY A 12 -10.06 -22.34 -9.50
N GLY A 13 -9.83 -21.21 -10.17
CA GLY A 13 -8.73 -20.30 -9.85
C GLY A 13 -8.89 -19.62 -8.49
N THR A 14 -10.09 -19.18 -8.15
CA THR A 14 -10.38 -18.54 -6.87
C THR A 14 -10.33 -19.50 -5.70
N VAL A 15 -10.82 -20.72 -5.85
CA VAL A 15 -10.75 -21.77 -4.82
C VAL A 15 -9.31 -22.22 -4.57
N SER A 16 -8.51 -22.38 -5.63
CA SER A 16 -7.09 -22.72 -5.47
C SER A 16 -6.27 -21.58 -4.87
N ALA A 17 -6.56 -20.33 -5.22
CA ALA A 17 -5.94 -19.16 -4.60
C ALA A 17 -6.30 -19.04 -3.12
N ALA A 18 -7.57 -19.24 -2.76
CA ALA A 18 -8.03 -19.24 -1.37
C ALA A 18 -7.40 -20.40 -0.57
N GLY A 19 -7.29 -21.59 -1.17
CA GLY A 19 -6.63 -22.75 -0.56
C GLY A 19 -5.13 -22.53 -0.32
N ASN A 20 -4.44 -21.88 -1.25
CA ASN A 20 -3.03 -21.53 -1.08
C ASN A 20 -2.83 -20.40 -0.05
N MET A 21 -3.74 -19.42 0.03
CA MET A 21 -3.74 -18.43 1.11
C MET A 21 -3.97 -19.09 2.48
N ALA A 22 -4.93 -20.00 2.58
CA ALA A 22 -5.21 -20.70 3.83
C ALA A 22 -4.01 -21.53 4.33
N LYS A 23 -3.26 -22.18 3.45
CA LYS A 23 -2.02 -22.91 3.79
C LYS A 23 -0.92 -21.99 4.33
N ASN A 24 -0.89 -20.73 3.93
CA ASN A 24 0.11 -19.77 4.36
C ASN A 24 -0.28 -19.02 5.65
N ILE A 25 -1.53 -19.11 6.11
CA ILE A 25 -2.00 -18.46 7.35
C ILE A 25 -1.13 -18.82 8.56
N PRO A 26 -0.77 -20.09 8.82
CA PRO A 26 0.09 -20.44 9.96
C PRO A 26 1.47 -19.79 9.87
N ALA A 27 2.08 -19.76 8.69
CA ALA A 27 3.38 -19.12 8.48
C ALA A 27 3.29 -17.58 8.65
N LEU A 28 2.22 -16.96 8.21
CA LEU A 28 1.96 -15.53 8.43
C LEU A 28 1.76 -15.21 9.91
N LEU A 29 1.01 -16.03 10.64
CA LEU A 29 0.81 -15.87 12.09
C LEU A 29 2.13 -15.99 12.84
N VAL A 30 2.94 -17.01 12.54
CA VAL A 30 4.27 -17.18 13.13
C VAL A 30 5.16 -15.98 12.83
N SER A 31 5.22 -15.53 11.57
CA SER A 31 5.99 -14.35 11.16
C SER A 31 5.52 -13.08 11.88
N PHE A 32 4.21 -12.92 12.05
CA PHE A 32 3.64 -11.78 12.77
C PHE A 32 4.01 -11.80 14.26
N ILE A 33 3.94 -12.98 14.91
CA ILE A 33 4.36 -13.15 16.31
C ILE A 33 5.84 -12.82 16.46
N PHE A 34 6.71 -13.35 15.58
CA PHE A 34 8.13 -13.00 15.60
C PHE A 34 8.37 -11.50 15.38
N ALA A 35 7.65 -10.87 14.45
CA ALA A 35 7.76 -9.43 14.24
C ALA A 35 7.38 -8.63 15.50
N LEU A 36 6.31 -9.01 16.19
CA LEU A 36 5.92 -8.40 17.46
C LEU A 36 6.96 -8.63 18.56
N LEU A 37 7.51 -9.85 18.66
CA LEU A 37 8.58 -10.17 19.62
C LEU A 37 9.83 -9.33 19.33
N PHE A 38 10.28 -9.26 18.08
CA PHE A 38 11.40 -8.40 17.70
C PHE A 38 11.14 -6.93 18.02
N ALA A 39 9.96 -6.41 17.69
CA ALA A 39 9.58 -5.03 18.01
C ALA A 39 9.61 -4.80 19.53
N TYR A 40 9.05 -5.71 20.31
CA TYR A 40 9.07 -5.65 21.77
C TYR A 40 10.51 -5.64 22.32
N PHE A 41 11.34 -6.58 21.89
CA PHE A 41 12.74 -6.66 22.36
C PHE A 41 13.57 -5.46 21.93
N PHE A 42 13.33 -4.91 20.74
CA PHE A 42 13.98 -3.68 20.28
C PHE A 42 13.62 -2.48 21.15
N ILE A 43 12.34 -2.37 21.53
CA ILE A 43 11.87 -1.30 22.42
C ILE A 43 12.36 -1.51 23.85
N ALA A 44 12.26 -2.75 24.37
CA ALA A 44 12.68 -3.10 25.72
C ALA A 44 14.20 -2.95 25.92
N GLN A 45 14.99 -3.27 24.90
CA GLN A 45 16.46 -3.22 24.95
C GLN A 45 17.04 -2.00 24.21
N ARG A 46 16.25 -0.94 24.00
CA ARG A 46 16.66 0.27 23.25
C ARG A 46 17.99 0.86 23.73
N GLU A 47 18.25 0.83 25.06
CA GLU A 47 19.49 1.37 25.62
C GLU A 47 20.72 0.50 25.30
N ARG A 48 20.51 -0.81 25.23
CA ARG A 48 21.59 -1.76 24.88
C ARG A 48 21.94 -1.63 23.40
N VAL A 49 20.92 -1.56 22.53
CA VAL A 49 21.08 -1.31 21.10
C VAL A 49 21.77 0.04 20.86
N HIS A 50 21.36 1.08 21.60
CA HIS A 50 21.96 2.42 21.51
C HIS A 50 23.42 2.42 21.98
N ARG A 51 23.77 1.67 23.02
CA ARG A 51 25.16 1.52 23.52
C ARG A 51 26.05 0.80 22.50
N ILE A 52 25.55 -0.28 21.90
CA ILE A 52 26.29 -1.05 20.87
C ILE A 52 26.50 -0.15 19.64
N GLY A 53 25.46 0.53 19.16
CA GLY A 53 25.53 1.47 18.05
C GLY A 53 26.52 2.60 18.30
N ARG A 54 26.59 3.13 19.53
CA ARG A 54 27.56 4.16 19.92
C ARG A 54 29.01 3.69 19.89
N ARG A 55 29.26 2.40 20.14
CA ARG A 55 30.64 1.84 20.11
C ARG A 55 31.12 1.53 18.70
N ILE A 56 30.22 1.17 17.81
CA ILE A 56 30.57 0.71 16.45
C ILE A 56 30.63 1.88 15.46
N ILE A 57 29.81 2.92 15.64
CA ILE A 57 29.66 3.99 14.66
C ILE A 57 30.50 5.21 15.07
N PRO A 58 31.50 5.63 14.25
CA PRO A 58 32.28 6.84 14.46
C PRO A 58 31.40 8.11 14.59
N GLU A 59 31.87 9.10 15.32
CA GLU A 59 31.07 10.32 15.58
C GLU A 59 30.66 11.08 14.31
N LYS A 60 31.52 11.09 13.31
CA LYS A 60 31.27 11.73 12.01
C LYS A 60 30.08 11.07 11.31
N THR A 61 30.12 9.75 11.19
CA THR A 61 29.04 8.95 10.59
C THR A 61 27.74 9.03 11.40
N ARG A 62 27.82 9.21 12.71
CA ARG A 62 26.64 9.35 13.57
C ARG A 62 25.90 10.66 13.33
N ARG A 63 26.60 11.74 13.00
CA ARG A 63 25.97 13.02 12.65
C ARG A 63 25.24 12.92 11.31
N GLU A 64 25.84 12.29 10.32
CA GLU A 64 25.25 12.01 9.02
C GLU A 64 24.02 11.09 9.15
N LEU A 65 24.14 10.00 9.91
CA LEU A 65 23.02 9.10 10.19
C LEU A 65 21.84 9.78 10.89
N ARG A 66 22.09 10.75 11.78
CA ARG A 66 21.01 11.52 12.42
C ARG A 66 20.26 12.40 11.44
N LEU A 67 20.97 13.04 10.51
CA LEU A 67 20.36 13.85 9.46
C LEU A 67 19.54 12.98 8.51
N VAL A 68 20.11 11.85 8.08
CA VAL A 68 19.40 10.87 7.25
C VAL A 68 18.16 10.35 7.96
N TRP A 69 18.26 9.99 9.25
CA TRP A 69 17.13 9.53 10.05
C TRP A 69 16.02 10.58 10.21
N ALA A 70 16.40 11.85 10.41
CA ALA A 70 15.43 12.93 10.50
C ALA A 70 14.70 13.15 9.17
N ASN A 71 15.43 13.18 8.06
CA ASN A 71 14.85 13.30 6.71
C ASN A 71 13.97 12.10 6.36
N MET A 72 14.42 10.90 6.69
CA MET A 72 13.68 9.67 6.50
C MET A 72 12.36 9.66 7.28
N LYS A 73 12.39 10.03 8.56
CA LYS A 73 11.19 10.15 9.39
C LYS A 73 10.21 11.16 8.79
N TYR A 74 10.73 12.27 8.26
CA TYR A 74 9.92 13.29 7.60
C TYR A 74 9.30 12.74 6.30
N ALA A 75 10.10 12.12 5.43
CA ALA A 75 9.65 11.57 4.14
C ALA A 75 8.63 10.43 4.32
N VAL A 76 8.95 9.45 5.18
CA VAL A 76 8.04 8.32 5.47
C VAL A 76 6.76 8.81 6.15
N GLY A 77 6.88 9.70 7.14
CA GLY A 77 5.72 10.29 7.80
C GLY A 77 4.87 11.14 6.85
N GLY A 78 5.51 11.87 5.94
CA GLY A 78 4.86 12.63 4.88
C GLY A 78 4.05 11.73 3.94
N TYR A 79 4.67 10.63 3.48
CA TYR A 79 4.02 9.65 2.64
C TYR A 79 2.75 9.08 3.28
N PHE A 80 2.85 8.55 4.49
CA PHE A 80 1.69 7.98 5.17
C PHE A 80 0.61 9.03 5.43
N ARG A 81 0.98 10.25 5.82
CA ARG A 81 0.03 11.34 6.01
C ARG A 81 -0.71 11.69 4.71
N ALA A 82 0.01 11.76 3.59
CA ALA A 82 -0.57 11.99 2.27
C ALA A 82 -1.52 10.83 1.90
N GLN A 83 -1.09 9.59 2.09
CA GLN A 83 -1.88 8.40 1.76
C GLN A 83 -3.17 8.32 2.59
N PHE A 84 -3.13 8.63 3.89
CA PHE A 84 -4.33 8.68 4.73
C PHE A 84 -5.28 9.80 4.30
N LYS A 85 -4.76 10.96 3.88
CA LYS A 85 -5.60 12.04 3.35
C LYS A 85 -6.29 11.63 2.06
N ILE A 86 -5.57 11.01 1.11
CA ILE A 86 -6.12 10.49 -0.14
C ILE A 86 -7.21 9.46 0.16
N MET A 87 -6.93 8.50 1.05
CA MET A 87 -7.89 7.50 1.48
C MET A 87 -9.16 8.13 2.07
N GLY A 88 -9.03 9.17 2.89
CA GLY A 88 -10.17 9.91 3.44
C GLY A 88 -11.04 10.58 2.37
N VAL A 89 -10.41 11.24 1.39
CA VAL A 89 -11.14 11.87 0.27
C VAL A 89 -11.86 10.81 -0.57
N VAL A 90 -11.17 9.71 -0.89
CA VAL A 90 -11.77 8.60 -1.65
C VAL A 90 -12.92 7.95 -0.86
N ALA A 91 -12.77 7.76 0.46
CA ALA A 91 -13.83 7.22 1.31
C ALA A 91 -15.10 8.09 1.29
N VAL A 92 -14.94 9.42 1.37
CA VAL A 92 -16.06 10.36 1.32
C VAL A 92 -16.75 10.32 -0.05
N LEU A 93 -15.97 10.31 -1.15
CA LEU A 93 -16.52 10.20 -2.50
C LEU A 93 -17.28 8.89 -2.71
N LEU A 94 -16.71 7.77 -2.27
CA LEU A 94 -17.35 6.45 -2.31
C LEU A 94 -18.64 6.44 -1.48
N ALA A 95 -18.60 6.94 -0.25
CA ALA A 95 -19.77 7.00 0.61
C ALA A 95 -20.88 7.83 -0.03
N ALA A 96 -20.57 9.02 -0.55
CA ALA A 96 -21.53 9.87 -1.23
C ALA A 96 -22.15 9.18 -2.47
N GLY A 97 -21.34 8.57 -3.32
CA GLY A 97 -21.79 7.88 -4.53
C GLY A 97 -22.66 6.66 -4.21
N LEU A 98 -22.24 5.81 -3.26
CA LEU A 98 -22.99 4.63 -2.85
C LEU A 98 -24.31 4.99 -2.14
N LEU A 99 -24.34 6.07 -1.34
CA LEU A 99 -25.56 6.59 -0.72
C LEU A 99 -26.54 7.14 -1.76
N LEU A 100 -26.07 7.89 -2.77
CA LEU A 100 -26.90 8.36 -3.88
C LEU A 100 -27.54 7.20 -4.64
N MET A 101 -26.84 6.08 -4.76
CA MET A 101 -27.34 4.85 -5.39
C MET A 101 -28.24 4.04 -4.46
N ARG A 102 -28.48 4.52 -3.23
CA ARG A 102 -29.29 3.84 -2.19
C ARG A 102 -28.83 2.41 -1.93
N ILE A 103 -27.50 2.20 -1.89
CA ILE A 103 -26.92 0.90 -1.58
C ILE A 103 -26.95 0.71 -0.06
N GLU A 104 -27.42 -0.42 0.38
CA GLU A 104 -27.41 -0.80 1.79
C GLU A 104 -25.97 -0.85 2.31
N TYR A 105 -25.76 -0.38 3.53
CA TYR A 105 -24.42 -0.32 4.16
C TYR A 105 -23.38 0.47 3.35
N ALA A 106 -23.82 1.51 2.60
CA ALA A 106 -22.97 2.31 1.73
C ALA A 106 -21.69 2.82 2.43
N VAL A 107 -21.81 3.30 3.66
CA VAL A 107 -20.68 3.82 4.45
C VAL A 107 -19.69 2.70 4.80
N LEU A 108 -20.19 1.51 5.13
CA LEU A 108 -19.34 0.36 5.42
C LEU A 108 -18.58 -0.10 4.18
N TRP A 109 -19.27 -0.21 3.04
CA TRP A 109 -18.62 -0.55 1.77
C TRP A 109 -17.60 0.51 1.36
N ALA A 110 -17.94 1.79 1.50
CA ALA A 110 -17.01 2.90 1.21
C ALA A 110 -15.73 2.80 2.07
N ALA A 111 -15.87 2.53 3.36
CA ALA A 111 -14.72 2.36 4.25
C ALA A 111 -13.86 1.15 3.88
N LEU A 112 -14.48 0.01 3.59
CA LEU A 112 -13.76 -1.21 3.17
C LEU A 112 -13.02 -1.00 1.83
N ILE A 113 -13.70 -0.38 0.85
CA ILE A 113 -13.08 -0.12 -0.46
C ILE A 113 -11.95 0.89 -0.32
N ALA A 114 -12.12 1.95 0.47
CA ALA A 114 -11.06 2.93 0.72
C ALA A 114 -9.87 2.33 1.47
N LEU A 115 -10.11 1.37 2.37
CA LEU A 115 -9.04 0.63 3.04
C LEU A 115 -8.27 -0.26 2.05
N LEU A 116 -8.96 -0.92 1.13
CA LEU A 116 -8.31 -1.68 0.05
C LEU A 116 -7.55 -0.76 -0.90
N ASP A 117 -8.06 0.45 -1.14
CA ASP A 117 -7.40 1.46 -1.97
C ASP A 117 -6.10 2.01 -1.36
N PHE A 118 -5.89 1.84 -0.05
CA PHE A 118 -4.62 2.12 0.59
C PHE A 118 -3.48 1.26 0.03
N LEU A 119 -3.80 0.09 -0.49
CA LEU A 119 -2.83 -0.83 -1.09
C LEU A 119 -2.46 -0.37 -2.50
N PRO A 120 -1.15 -0.19 -2.82
CA PRO A 120 -0.70 0.44 -4.06
C PRO A 120 -1.20 -0.20 -5.36
N MET A 121 -1.56 -1.50 -5.33
CA MET A 121 -1.98 -2.26 -6.52
C MET A 121 -3.47 -2.58 -6.55
N LEU A 122 -4.18 -2.55 -5.43
CA LEU A 122 -5.55 -3.02 -5.39
C LEU A 122 -6.55 -1.95 -5.86
N GLY A 123 -6.40 -0.70 -5.49
CA GLY A 123 -7.26 0.39 -5.95
C GLY A 123 -8.77 0.17 -5.81
N THR A 124 -9.55 1.22 -5.98
CA THR A 124 -11.03 1.14 -5.97
C THR A 124 -11.60 0.27 -7.09
N GLY A 125 -10.88 0.16 -8.22
CA GLY A 125 -11.30 -0.63 -9.37
C GLY A 125 -11.41 -2.13 -9.10
N THR A 126 -10.60 -2.66 -8.19
CA THR A 126 -10.61 -4.10 -7.84
C THR A 126 -11.97 -4.56 -7.29
N VAL A 127 -12.70 -3.64 -6.67
CA VAL A 127 -14.04 -3.93 -6.12
C VAL A 127 -15.14 -3.37 -7.02
N LEU A 128 -15.04 -2.11 -7.45
CA LEU A 128 -16.11 -1.46 -8.21
C LEU A 128 -16.33 -2.06 -9.59
N LEU A 129 -15.26 -2.49 -10.30
CA LEU A 129 -15.40 -3.07 -11.63
C LEU A 129 -16.10 -4.44 -11.62
N PRO A 130 -15.67 -5.44 -10.81
CA PRO A 130 -16.39 -6.69 -10.70
C PRO A 130 -17.84 -6.50 -10.22
N TRP A 131 -18.07 -5.56 -9.30
CA TRP A 131 -19.41 -5.25 -8.82
C TRP A 131 -20.29 -4.64 -9.92
N ALA A 132 -19.75 -3.73 -10.74
CA ALA A 132 -20.46 -3.17 -11.89
C ALA A 132 -20.82 -4.26 -12.92
N VAL A 133 -19.90 -5.20 -13.21
CA VAL A 133 -20.16 -6.34 -14.08
C VAL A 133 -21.26 -7.22 -13.52
N PHE A 134 -21.24 -7.53 -12.23
CA PHE A 134 -22.29 -8.32 -11.58
C PHE A 134 -23.66 -7.64 -11.68
N CYS A 135 -23.73 -6.32 -11.43
CA CYS A 135 -24.97 -5.57 -11.59
C CYS A 135 -25.46 -5.55 -13.04
N ALA A 136 -24.55 -5.45 -14.02
CA ALA A 136 -24.92 -5.48 -15.45
C ALA A 136 -25.50 -6.85 -15.86
N LEU A 137 -24.94 -7.94 -15.34
CA LEU A 137 -25.43 -9.30 -15.58
C LEU A 137 -26.75 -9.61 -14.87
N SER A 138 -27.09 -8.84 -13.83
CA SER A 138 -28.33 -8.95 -13.06
C SER A 138 -29.42 -7.97 -13.52
N ASP A 139 -29.35 -7.50 -14.76
CA ASP A 139 -30.28 -6.52 -15.37
C ASP A 139 -30.41 -5.19 -14.60
N ALA A 140 -29.50 -4.90 -13.68
CA ALA A 140 -29.46 -3.65 -12.93
C ALA A 140 -28.55 -2.60 -13.59
N LEU A 141 -28.77 -2.31 -14.89
CA LEU A 141 -27.97 -1.42 -15.70
C LEU A 141 -27.74 -0.01 -15.09
N PRO A 142 -28.76 0.64 -14.47
CA PRO A 142 -28.56 1.95 -13.85
C PRO A 142 -27.53 1.90 -12.70
N ARG A 143 -27.53 0.80 -11.91
CA ARG A 143 -26.55 0.60 -10.83
C ARG A 143 -25.16 0.32 -11.39
N ALA A 144 -25.06 -0.51 -12.43
CA ALA A 144 -23.80 -0.77 -13.10
C ALA A 144 -23.16 0.51 -13.65
N ALA A 145 -23.94 1.34 -14.35
CA ALA A 145 -23.49 2.63 -14.86
C ALA A 145 -23.06 3.57 -13.73
N GLY A 146 -23.82 3.64 -12.63
CA GLY A 146 -23.47 4.44 -11.45
C GLY A 146 -22.13 4.02 -10.82
N LEU A 147 -21.88 2.71 -10.68
CA LEU A 147 -20.61 2.19 -10.17
C LEU A 147 -19.43 2.52 -11.09
N LEU A 148 -19.61 2.45 -12.41
CA LEU A 148 -18.58 2.84 -13.37
C LEU A 148 -18.27 4.35 -13.31
N VAL A 149 -19.30 5.20 -13.24
CA VAL A 149 -19.12 6.63 -13.04
C VAL A 149 -18.38 6.91 -11.73
N LEU A 150 -18.78 6.28 -10.65
CA LEU A 150 -18.15 6.43 -9.34
C LEU A 150 -16.68 5.99 -9.40
N TYR A 151 -16.36 4.90 -10.10
CA TYR A 151 -15.00 4.46 -10.35
C TYR A 151 -14.19 5.52 -11.09
N VAL A 152 -14.71 6.06 -12.20
CA VAL A 152 -14.02 7.08 -12.99
C VAL A 152 -13.77 8.34 -12.15
N VAL A 153 -14.78 8.81 -11.41
CA VAL A 153 -14.66 9.99 -10.55
C VAL A 153 -13.60 9.77 -9.46
N THR A 154 -13.61 8.62 -8.79
CA THR A 154 -12.59 8.33 -7.76
C THR A 154 -11.18 8.22 -8.35
N GLN A 155 -11.02 7.62 -9.53
CA GLN A 155 -9.73 7.51 -10.22
C GLN A 155 -9.20 8.88 -10.67
N LEU A 156 -10.04 9.71 -11.28
CA LEU A 156 -9.66 11.07 -11.67
C LEU A 156 -9.26 11.91 -10.45
N THR A 157 -10.07 11.84 -9.40
CA THR A 157 -9.77 12.55 -8.14
C THR A 157 -8.42 12.10 -7.58
N ARG A 158 -8.15 10.80 -7.55
CA ARG A 158 -6.87 10.27 -7.10
C ARG A 158 -5.71 10.76 -7.96
N GLN A 159 -5.83 10.68 -9.29
CA GLN A 159 -4.80 11.14 -10.22
C GLN A 159 -4.47 12.63 -10.08
N LEU A 160 -5.46 13.46 -9.75
CA LEU A 160 -5.27 14.90 -9.55
C LEU A 160 -4.69 15.24 -8.17
N ILE A 161 -5.09 14.51 -7.14
CA ILE A 161 -4.70 14.79 -5.75
C ILE A 161 -3.34 14.15 -5.43
N GLN A 162 -3.06 12.96 -5.95
CA GLN A 162 -1.86 12.20 -5.63
C GLN A 162 -0.56 12.97 -5.91
N PRO A 163 -0.33 13.58 -7.09
CA PRO A 163 0.89 14.35 -7.31
C PRO A 163 1.01 15.58 -6.42
N LYS A 164 -0.11 16.25 -6.08
CA LYS A 164 -0.09 17.41 -5.18
C LYS A 164 0.22 17.06 -3.73
N MET A 165 -0.21 15.89 -3.27
CA MET A 165 -0.02 15.48 -1.87
C MET A 165 1.27 14.70 -1.65
N VAL A 166 1.75 14.00 -2.65
CA VAL A 166 2.93 13.13 -2.58
C VAL A 166 4.16 13.84 -3.14
N GLY A 167 4.01 14.64 -4.21
CA GLY A 167 5.10 15.31 -4.90
C GLY A 167 5.90 16.28 -4.02
N ASP A 168 5.24 17.00 -3.12
CA ASP A 168 5.90 17.92 -2.18
C ASP A 168 6.66 17.17 -1.04
N SER A 169 6.43 15.86 -0.90
CA SER A 169 6.90 15.10 0.27
C SER A 169 8.03 14.12 -0.03
N ILE A 170 8.26 13.71 -1.30
CA ILE A 170 9.04 12.48 -1.55
C ILE A 170 10.13 12.62 -2.60
N GLY A 171 10.02 13.51 -3.58
CA GLY A 171 11.06 13.69 -4.62
C GLY A 171 11.42 12.44 -5.45
N VAL A 172 10.59 11.38 -5.41
CA VAL A 172 10.86 10.12 -6.10
C VAL A 172 10.08 10.07 -7.41
N ASP A 173 10.80 9.81 -8.49
CA ASP A 173 10.24 9.64 -9.81
C ASP A 173 9.28 8.42 -9.88
N THR A 174 8.25 8.53 -10.71
CA THR A 174 7.23 7.50 -10.90
C THR A 174 7.82 6.16 -11.33
N LEU A 175 8.86 6.19 -12.17
CA LEU A 175 9.52 4.99 -12.67
C LEU A 175 10.25 4.25 -11.54
N THR A 176 10.95 4.99 -10.68
CA THR A 176 11.59 4.44 -9.49
C THR A 176 10.56 3.82 -8.54
N THR A 177 9.42 4.47 -8.36
CA THR A 177 8.32 3.94 -7.53
C THR A 177 7.79 2.62 -8.09
N LEU A 178 7.55 2.52 -9.40
CA LEU A 178 7.12 1.29 -10.05
C LEU A 178 8.14 0.16 -9.88
N PHE A 179 9.42 0.47 -10.02
CA PHE A 179 10.51 -0.50 -9.84
C PHE A 179 10.56 -1.02 -8.39
N LEU A 180 10.43 -0.14 -7.41
CA LEU A 180 10.37 -0.51 -6.01
C LEU A 180 9.15 -1.38 -5.69
N LEU A 181 7.98 -1.05 -6.23
CA LEU A 181 6.75 -1.84 -6.07
C LEU A 181 6.92 -3.24 -6.67
N PHE A 182 7.53 -3.35 -7.86
CA PHE A 182 7.79 -4.63 -8.51
C PHE A 182 8.74 -5.50 -7.69
N ILE A 183 9.85 -4.94 -7.21
CA ILE A 183 10.78 -5.65 -6.34
C ILE A 183 10.10 -6.07 -5.04
N GLY A 184 9.36 -5.17 -4.40
CA GLY A 184 8.62 -5.45 -3.18
C GLY A 184 7.64 -6.61 -3.35
N TYR A 185 6.91 -6.61 -4.45
CA TYR A 185 5.99 -7.70 -4.80
C TYR A 185 6.71 -9.05 -4.94
N ARG A 186 7.87 -9.07 -5.59
CA ARG A 186 8.67 -10.30 -5.79
C ARG A 186 9.23 -10.86 -4.49
N ILE A 187 9.51 -10.02 -3.50
CA ILE A 187 10.11 -10.44 -2.20
C ILE A 187 9.03 -10.95 -1.25
N SER A 188 7.94 -10.23 -1.06
CA SER A 188 6.93 -10.52 -0.03
C SER A 188 5.48 -10.27 -0.49
N GLY A 189 5.21 -10.31 -1.78
CA GLY A 189 3.87 -10.09 -2.33
C GLY A 189 3.32 -8.72 -1.97
N ILE A 190 2.05 -8.66 -1.58
CA ILE A 190 1.34 -7.40 -1.28
C ILE A 190 2.00 -6.64 -0.10
N LEU A 191 2.43 -7.35 0.94
CA LEU A 191 3.12 -6.73 2.08
C LEU A 191 4.45 -6.11 1.66
N GLY A 192 5.19 -6.79 0.76
CA GLY A 192 6.42 -6.25 0.19
C GLY A 192 6.19 -4.95 -0.58
N MET A 193 5.09 -4.83 -1.33
CA MET A 193 4.76 -3.58 -2.02
C MET A 193 4.48 -2.41 -1.08
N ILE A 194 3.79 -2.66 0.03
CA ILE A 194 3.49 -1.60 1.02
C ILE A 194 4.79 -1.07 1.64
N ILE A 195 5.72 -1.97 1.92
CA ILE A 195 7.01 -1.64 2.57
C ILE A 195 8.01 -1.12 1.54
N ALA A 196 7.90 -1.49 0.27
CA ALA A 196 8.88 -1.16 -0.76
C ALA A 196 9.05 0.35 -0.97
N VAL A 197 7.96 1.13 -0.97
CA VAL A 197 8.04 2.57 -1.15
C VAL A 197 8.75 3.25 0.03
N PRO A 198 8.35 3.04 1.30
CA PRO A 198 9.09 3.56 2.44
C PRO A 198 10.55 3.09 2.48
N ALA A 199 10.81 1.81 2.19
CA ALA A 199 12.17 1.27 2.17
C ALA A 199 13.02 1.88 1.05
N GLY A 200 12.46 2.05 -0.13
CA GLY A 200 13.13 2.70 -1.27
C GLY A 200 13.48 4.16 -0.99
N LEU A 201 12.57 4.90 -0.34
CA LEU A 201 12.85 6.25 0.13
C LEU A 201 14.06 6.30 1.06
N ILE A 202 14.17 5.34 1.96
CA ILE A 202 15.32 5.19 2.85
C ILE A 202 16.61 5.02 2.04
N VAL A 203 16.61 4.11 1.08
CA VAL A 203 17.79 3.81 0.24
C VAL A 203 18.20 5.03 -0.59
N ILE A 204 17.24 5.73 -1.20
CA ILE A 204 17.49 6.93 -2.00
C ILE A 204 18.10 8.04 -1.13
N GLN A 205 17.52 8.29 0.04
CA GLN A 205 18.03 9.30 0.98
C GLN A 205 19.46 8.97 1.47
N PHE A 206 19.78 7.69 1.68
CA PHE A 206 21.13 7.25 1.99
C PHE A 206 22.10 7.48 0.83
N HIS A 207 21.66 7.26 -0.40
CA HIS A 207 22.45 7.51 -1.60
C HIS A 207 22.73 9.00 -1.80
N GLU A 208 21.71 9.84 -1.66
CA GLU A 208 21.85 11.31 -1.77
C GLU A 208 22.72 11.91 -0.66
N ALA A 209 22.67 11.33 0.55
CA ALA A 209 23.54 11.73 1.67
C ALA A 209 25.01 11.31 1.50
N GLY A 210 25.38 10.66 0.37
CA GLY A 210 26.75 10.25 0.08
C GLY A 210 27.26 9.08 0.91
N ALA A 211 26.39 8.36 1.64
CA ALA A 211 26.78 7.24 2.49
C ALA A 211 27.42 6.09 1.70
N PHE A 212 27.14 5.97 0.40
CA PHE A 212 27.72 4.97 -0.51
C PHE A 212 28.95 5.48 -1.29
N GLY A 213 29.29 6.76 -1.20
CA GLY A 213 30.44 7.35 -1.92
C GLY A 213 31.82 6.83 -1.50
N HIS A 214 31.90 6.01 -0.45
CA HIS A 214 33.14 5.38 0.03
C HIS A 214 33.28 3.90 -0.33
N VAL A 215 32.28 3.30 -0.99
CA VAL A 215 32.31 1.85 -1.33
C VAL A 215 32.72 1.62 -2.78
N ILE A 216 32.76 2.67 -3.61
CA ILE A 216 33.13 2.57 -5.04
C ILE A 216 34.39 3.44 -5.29
N ARG A 217 35.46 3.18 -4.52
CA ARG A 217 36.83 3.57 -4.84
C ARG A 217 37.77 2.42 -4.55
#